data_2bc0a1034349b8b5285b334e69765442
#
_entry.id   2bc0a1034349b8b5285b334e69765442
#
_cell.length_a   1.000
_cell.length_b   1.000
_cell.length_c   1.000
_cell.angle_alpha   90.00
_cell.angle_beta   90.00
_cell.angle_gamma   90.00
#
_symmetry.space_group_name_H-M   'P 1'
#
loop_
_entity.id
_entity.type
_entity.pdbx_description
1 polymer ?
#
loop_
_entity_poly.entity_id
_entity_poly.type
_entity_poly.pdbx_seq_one_letter_code
_entity_poly.pdbx_strand_id
1 'polypeptide(L)'
;MLIAPQTDILIVGSNVPEYESGIHIYSEEPTKVFVVDEETQHGDTVWKCLKANTSNIEPGSNSLYWKATRKTNRHKLFDPRRSYATTNPQTIEYTLTVGDVDTVAFLGIDAETIRVVIKDYDGVVRYDHTIEAKNRNVSNWYDWTYVKARQRPAVHFTNLPMIFNATMEITIDNNQADARCTHMAFGTSMDLGITLIDPSPTIGTRNIIPKTKEADGSVKTDNSLTYKRITAYVMVENKRVDDVYEQVDVLNGTPCLFIVDEREKGFASLLAFGFFKDFDIPIGYQKSVYQIEIEGVA
;
A
#
# COMPACT_ATOMS: atom_id res chain seq x y z
N MET A 1 -18.38 -4.49 -1.31
CA MET A 1 -17.23 -3.65 -0.89
C MET A 1 -16.45 -4.38 0.16
N LEU A 2 -15.16 -4.51 -0.03
CA LEU A 2 -14.28 -5.18 0.92
C LEU A 2 -13.38 -4.17 1.63
N ILE A 3 -13.10 -4.42 2.90
CA ILE A 3 -12.08 -3.74 3.70
C ILE A 3 -11.14 -4.80 4.25
N ALA A 4 -9.83 -4.58 4.15
CA ALA A 4 -8.84 -5.48 4.71
C ALA A 4 -7.83 -4.70 5.55
N PRO A 5 -7.73 -4.96 6.86
CA PRO A 5 -6.68 -4.41 7.68
C PRO A 5 -5.33 -4.99 7.27
N GLN A 6 -4.28 -4.19 7.41
CA GLN A 6 -2.92 -4.64 7.12
C GLN A 6 -2.50 -5.71 8.13
N THR A 7 -2.04 -6.84 7.63
CA THR A 7 -1.52 -7.95 8.44
C THR A 7 0.01 -7.94 8.40
N ASP A 8 0.65 -8.25 9.51
CA ASP A 8 2.09 -8.45 9.57
C ASP A 8 2.47 -9.77 8.88
N ILE A 9 3.52 -9.74 8.08
CA ILE A 9 4.07 -10.91 7.41
C ILE A 9 5.58 -11.03 7.59
N LEU A 10 6.05 -12.27 7.44
CA LEU A 10 7.47 -12.58 7.45
C LEU A 10 8.01 -12.70 6.02
N ILE A 11 9.00 -11.88 5.69
CA ILE A 11 9.76 -12.00 4.44
C ILE A 11 10.74 -13.15 4.59
N VAL A 12 10.54 -14.21 3.81
CA VAL A 12 11.42 -15.38 3.78
C VAL A 12 12.56 -15.16 2.78
N GLY A 13 12.26 -14.55 1.65
CA GLY A 13 13.23 -14.28 0.58
C GLY A 13 12.81 -13.14 -0.32
N SER A 14 13.80 -12.51 -0.97
CA SER A 14 13.58 -11.49 -1.98
C SER A 14 14.83 -11.36 -2.86
N ASN A 15 14.63 -10.98 -4.13
CA ASN A 15 15.71 -10.56 -5.02
C ASN A 15 16.11 -9.09 -4.83
N VAL A 16 15.33 -8.32 -4.06
CA VAL A 16 15.65 -6.93 -3.75
C VAL A 16 16.76 -6.92 -2.69
N PRO A 17 17.87 -6.18 -2.93
CA PRO A 17 18.95 -6.05 -1.95
C PRO A 17 18.43 -5.53 -0.60
N GLU A 18 18.96 -6.08 0.50
CA GLU A 18 18.59 -5.65 1.86
C GLU A 18 18.91 -4.18 2.07
N TYR A 19 20.10 -3.77 1.66
CA TYR A 19 20.61 -2.43 1.87
C TYR A 19 20.72 -1.64 0.56
N GLU A 20 20.55 -0.34 0.67
CA GLU A 20 20.70 0.59 -0.45
C GLU A 20 22.18 0.89 -0.68
N SER A 21 22.60 0.86 -1.94
CA SER A 21 23.98 1.23 -2.30
C SER A 21 24.27 2.72 -1.99
N GLY A 22 25.46 2.99 -1.48
CA GLY A 22 25.91 4.36 -1.18
C GLY A 22 25.49 4.87 0.21
N ILE A 23 24.75 4.12 0.99
CA ILE A 23 24.44 4.44 2.37
C ILE A 23 25.20 3.46 3.27
N HIS A 24 25.86 3.99 4.29
CA HIS A 24 26.63 3.22 5.25
C HIS A 24 25.77 2.16 5.96
N ILE A 25 26.34 0.97 6.18
CA ILE A 25 25.68 -0.12 6.91
C ILE A 25 26.27 -0.17 8.34
N TYR A 26 25.45 0.14 9.32
CA TYR A 26 25.89 0.23 10.71
C TYR A 26 26.50 -1.08 11.25
N SER A 27 25.94 -2.22 10.89
CA SER A 27 26.42 -3.53 11.35
C SER A 27 27.82 -3.90 10.84
N GLU A 28 28.28 -3.30 9.73
CA GLU A 28 29.61 -3.55 9.16
C GLU A 28 30.69 -2.73 9.90
N GLU A 29 30.36 -1.53 10.35
CA GLU A 29 31.29 -0.63 11.03
C GLU A 29 30.63 0.13 12.18
N PRO A 30 30.31 -0.57 13.29
CA PRO A 30 29.56 0.01 14.42
C PRO A 30 30.34 1.08 15.19
N THR A 31 31.66 1.12 15.01
CA THR A 31 32.54 2.10 15.68
C THR A 31 32.70 3.41 14.91
N LYS A 32 32.10 3.51 13.74
CA LYS A 32 32.18 4.73 12.93
C LYS A 32 31.59 5.93 13.68
N VAL A 33 32.30 7.05 13.57
CA VAL A 33 31.80 8.35 14.07
C VAL A 33 30.91 8.98 13.02
N PHE A 34 29.65 9.21 13.38
CA PHE A 34 28.66 9.84 12.50
C PHE A 34 28.58 11.35 12.76
N VAL A 35 28.48 12.12 11.69
CA VAL A 35 28.22 13.56 11.76
C VAL A 35 26.71 13.84 11.67
N VAL A 36 26.30 15.04 12.08
CA VAL A 36 24.89 15.44 11.99
C VAL A 36 24.45 15.38 10.52
N ASP A 37 23.23 14.89 10.31
CA ASP A 37 22.58 14.70 9.00
C ASP A 37 23.10 13.50 8.18
N GLU A 38 24.10 12.77 8.64
CA GLU A 38 24.57 11.56 7.99
C GLU A 38 23.55 10.42 8.15
N GLU A 39 23.35 9.65 7.08
CA GLU A 39 22.44 8.50 7.08
C GLU A 39 23.22 7.18 7.24
N THR A 40 22.61 6.24 7.94
CA THR A 40 23.08 4.86 8.05
C THR A 40 21.90 3.88 8.01
N GLN A 41 22.17 2.67 7.56
CA GLN A 41 21.20 1.59 7.53
C GLN A 41 21.44 0.64 8.69
N HIS A 42 20.38 0.35 9.44
CA HIS A 42 20.40 -0.64 10.50
C HIS A 42 19.05 -1.36 10.59
N GLY A 43 19.10 -2.69 10.49
CA GLY A 43 17.90 -3.50 10.34
C GLY A 43 17.16 -3.14 9.04
N ASP A 44 15.86 -2.99 9.13
CA ASP A 44 14.97 -2.65 8.01
C ASP A 44 14.83 -1.14 7.76
N THR A 45 15.58 -0.31 8.50
CA THR A 45 15.34 1.14 8.57
C THR A 45 16.61 1.94 8.26
N VAL A 46 16.43 3.04 7.55
CA VAL A 46 17.45 4.08 7.35
C VAL A 46 17.31 5.12 8.43
N TRP A 47 18.40 5.36 9.13
CA TRP A 47 18.48 6.26 10.27
C TRP A 47 19.32 7.50 9.93
N LYS A 48 18.89 8.64 10.40
CA LYS A 48 19.60 9.91 10.26
C LYS A 48 20.18 10.33 11.61
N CYS A 49 21.46 10.69 11.61
CA CYS A 49 22.15 11.19 12.78
C CYS A 49 21.67 12.61 13.12
N LEU A 50 21.14 12.82 14.33
CA LEU A 50 20.69 14.12 14.82
C LEU A 50 21.78 14.84 15.61
N LYS A 51 22.67 14.09 16.25
CA LYS A 51 23.75 14.64 17.06
C LYS A 51 25.01 13.82 16.82
N ALA A 52 26.13 14.49 16.57
CA ALA A 52 27.40 13.85 16.31
C ALA A 52 27.67 12.77 17.38
N ASN A 53 27.93 11.57 16.90
CA ASN A 53 28.04 10.38 17.73
C ASN A 53 29.49 9.88 17.68
N THR A 54 30.13 9.89 18.83
CA THR A 54 31.54 9.47 18.98
C THR A 54 31.69 8.08 19.59
N SER A 55 30.60 7.39 19.92
CA SER A 55 30.68 6.13 20.64
C SER A 55 29.45 5.26 20.43
N ASN A 56 29.61 4.20 19.67
CA ASN A 56 28.78 2.96 19.59
C ASN A 56 27.30 3.06 20.04
N ILE A 57 26.65 4.22 19.74
CA ILE A 57 25.21 4.35 20.02
C ILE A 57 24.47 3.78 18.82
N GLU A 58 23.92 2.60 19.00
CA GLU A 58 23.17 1.88 17.98
C GLU A 58 21.96 2.68 17.48
N PRO A 59 21.75 2.76 16.16
CA PRO A 59 20.53 3.35 15.59
C PRO A 59 19.28 2.68 16.14
N GLY A 60 18.33 3.51 16.60
CA GLY A 60 17.09 3.04 17.24
C GLY A 60 17.18 2.92 18.76
N SER A 61 18.35 2.83 19.37
CA SER A 61 18.50 2.74 20.83
C SER A 61 18.24 4.06 21.54
N ASN A 62 18.50 5.19 20.88
CA ASN A 62 18.35 6.51 21.50
C ASN A 62 17.85 7.56 20.50
N SER A 63 16.64 8.08 20.74
CA SER A 63 15.98 9.07 19.90
C SER A 63 16.63 10.47 19.90
N LEU A 64 17.52 10.76 20.85
CA LEU A 64 18.29 12.01 20.86
C LEU A 64 19.41 12.05 19.81
N TYR A 65 19.88 10.88 19.41
CA TYR A 65 20.97 10.74 18.44
C TYR A 65 20.49 10.30 17.07
N TRP A 66 19.40 9.53 17.01
CA TRP A 66 18.94 8.90 15.79
C TRP A 66 17.46 9.17 15.54
N LYS A 67 17.15 9.47 14.28
CA LYS A 67 15.78 9.60 13.77
C LYS A 67 15.58 8.62 12.63
N ALA A 68 14.56 7.77 12.74
CA ALA A 68 14.11 6.94 11.63
C ALA A 68 13.60 7.84 10.48
N THR A 69 14.16 7.68 9.30
CA THR A 69 13.82 8.49 8.12
C THR A 69 12.88 7.72 7.19
N ARG A 70 13.26 6.52 6.80
CA ARG A 70 12.51 5.64 5.89
C ARG A 70 12.91 4.19 6.10
N LYS A 71 12.14 3.29 5.53
CA LYS A 71 12.52 1.87 5.42
C LYS A 71 13.59 1.67 4.34
N THR A 72 14.36 0.59 4.43
CA THR A 72 15.30 0.16 3.38
C THR A 72 14.55 -0.26 2.12
N ASN A 73 15.23 -0.31 0.96
CA ASN A 73 14.57 -0.57 -0.32
C ASN A 73 13.72 -1.86 -0.32
N ARG A 74 14.18 -2.93 0.33
CA ARG A 74 13.43 -4.18 0.49
C ARG A 74 12.15 -4.00 1.30
N HIS A 75 12.13 -3.12 2.28
CA HIS A 75 11.03 -2.96 3.24
C HIS A 75 10.09 -1.79 2.93
N LYS A 76 10.43 -0.93 1.95
CA LYS A 76 9.56 0.21 1.55
C LYS A 76 8.16 -0.22 1.13
N LEU A 77 8.05 -1.38 0.51
CA LEU A 77 6.79 -1.94 0.02
C LEU A 77 5.78 -2.21 1.14
N PHE A 78 6.28 -2.44 2.35
CA PHE A 78 5.48 -2.74 3.54
C PHE A 78 5.29 -1.52 4.46
N ASP A 79 5.92 -0.38 4.14
CA ASP A 79 5.74 0.84 4.92
C ASP A 79 4.40 1.50 4.53
N PRO A 80 3.51 1.78 5.49
CA PRO A 80 2.27 2.50 5.21
C PRO A 80 2.51 3.93 4.69
N ARG A 81 3.72 4.48 4.85
CA ARG A 81 4.12 5.76 4.28
C ARG A 81 4.44 5.61 2.79
N ARG A 82 3.55 6.06 1.94
CA ARG A 82 3.65 5.90 0.48
C ARG A 82 4.65 6.85 -0.22
N SER A 83 5.46 7.57 0.52
CA SER A 83 6.42 8.56 -0.05
C SER A 83 7.56 7.92 -0.83
N TYR A 84 7.83 6.65 -0.60
CA TYR A 84 8.95 5.93 -1.20
C TYR A 84 8.47 4.64 -1.84
N ALA A 85 9.11 4.23 -2.93
CA ALA A 85 8.81 2.98 -3.62
C ALA A 85 10.00 2.01 -3.51
N THR A 86 9.71 0.72 -3.46
CA THR A 86 10.67 -0.32 -3.74
C THR A 86 10.95 -0.36 -5.22
N THR A 87 12.21 -0.37 -5.61
CA THR A 87 12.67 -0.46 -7.00
C THR A 87 13.72 -1.54 -7.15
N ASN A 88 13.65 -2.29 -8.23
CA ASN A 88 14.67 -3.27 -8.59
C ASN A 88 14.73 -3.40 -10.11
N PRO A 89 15.91 -3.63 -10.70
CA PRO A 89 16.03 -3.85 -12.14
C PRO A 89 15.17 -5.02 -12.60
N GLN A 90 14.34 -4.79 -13.62
CA GLN A 90 13.46 -5.75 -14.28
C GLN A 90 12.38 -6.38 -13.39
N THR A 91 12.74 -7.05 -12.30
CA THR A 91 11.79 -7.82 -11.48
C THR A 91 11.94 -7.52 -9.99
N ILE A 92 10.81 -7.47 -9.29
CA ILE A 92 10.76 -7.49 -7.83
C ILE A 92 10.12 -8.82 -7.43
N GLU A 93 10.86 -9.62 -6.66
CA GLU A 93 10.39 -10.92 -6.19
C GLU A 93 10.41 -10.96 -4.67
N TYR A 94 9.32 -11.48 -4.10
CA TYR A 94 9.20 -11.74 -2.68
C TYR A 94 8.66 -13.15 -2.44
N THR A 95 9.22 -13.80 -1.45
CA THR A 95 8.69 -15.02 -0.86
C THR A 95 8.29 -14.70 0.58
N LEU A 96 7.02 -14.81 0.88
CA LEU A 96 6.42 -14.41 2.15
C LEU A 96 5.77 -15.63 2.81
N THR A 97 5.91 -15.74 4.13
CA THR A 97 5.04 -16.64 4.89
C THR A 97 3.78 -15.87 5.26
N VAL A 98 2.65 -16.34 4.81
CA VAL A 98 1.34 -15.74 5.04
C VAL A 98 0.48 -16.65 5.91
N GLY A 99 -0.28 -16.03 6.81
CA GLY A 99 -1.31 -16.70 7.58
C GLY A 99 -2.67 -16.58 6.89
N ASP A 100 -3.65 -16.09 7.64
CA ASP A 100 -5.02 -15.88 7.15
C ASP A 100 -5.11 -14.64 6.26
N VAL A 101 -4.61 -14.74 5.04
CA VAL A 101 -4.64 -13.66 4.03
C VAL A 101 -5.44 -14.13 2.83
N ASP A 102 -6.53 -13.45 2.54
CA ASP A 102 -7.38 -13.71 1.37
C ASP A 102 -7.32 -12.61 0.31
N THR A 103 -6.66 -11.51 0.64
CA THR A 103 -6.62 -10.34 -0.23
C THR A 103 -5.23 -9.71 -0.21
N VAL A 104 -4.72 -9.40 -1.41
CA VAL A 104 -3.50 -8.62 -1.59
C VAL A 104 -3.73 -7.54 -2.65
N ALA A 105 -3.19 -6.35 -2.42
CA ALA A 105 -3.25 -5.26 -3.37
C ALA A 105 -1.91 -4.55 -3.49
N PHE A 106 -1.62 -4.11 -4.69
CA PHE A 106 -0.41 -3.39 -5.07
C PHE A 106 -0.79 -1.98 -5.50
N LEU A 107 -0.10 -0.98 -5.00
CA LEU A 107 -0.40 0.43 -5.20
C LEU A 107 0.83 1.18 -5.69
N GLY A 108 0.63 2.15 -6.60
CA GLY A 108 1.72 2.93 -7.17
C GLY A 108 2.70 2.07 -7.96
N ILE A 109 2.17 1.26 -8.87
CA ILE A 109 2.89 0.24 -9.63
C ILE A 109 3.50 0.86 -10.89
N ASP A 110 4.73 0.42 -11.22
CA ASP A 110 5.30 0.54 -12.57
C ASP A 110 5.87 -0.84 -12.95
N ALA A 111 5.06 -1.61 -13.65
CA ALA A 111 5.34 -2.98 -14.06
C ALA A 111 4.49 -3.37 -15.27
N GLU A 112 4.85 -4.45 -15.95
CA GLU A 112 4.02 -5.06 -17.02
C GLU A 112 3.03 -6.05 -16.45
N THR A 113 3.52 -6.94 -15.59
CA THR A 113 2.70 -7.99 -14.99
C THR A 113 2.96 -8.13 -13.50
N ILE A 114 1.96 -8.61 -12.78
CA ILE A 114 2.07 -9.03 -11.39
C ILE A 114 1.52 -10.44 -11.28
N ARG A 115 2.34 -11.35 -10.77
CA ARG A 115 1.97 -12.74 -10.52
C ARG A 115 1.98 -13.01 -9.03
N VAL A 116 0.96 -13.70 -8.56
CA VAL A 116 0.84 -14.19 -7.18
C VAL A 116 0.65 -15.68 -7.22
N VAL A 117 1.53 -16.41 -6.53
CA VAL A 117 1.47 -17.87 -6.39
C VAL A 117 1.38 -18.21 -4.92
N ILE A 118 0.42 -19.05 -4.53
CA ILE A 118 0.31 -19.54 -3.15
C ILE A 118 0.57 -21.03 -3.15
N LYS A 119 1.50 -21.43 -2.31
CA LYS A 119 1.87 -22.85 -2.08
C LYS A 119 1.49 -23.22 -0.65
N ASP A 120 1.03 -24.43 -0.46
CA ASP A 120 0.83 -24.98 0.87
C ASP A 120 2.18 -25.37 1.54
N TYR A 121 2.11 -25.88 2.76
CA TYR A 121 3.30 -26.30 3.53
C TYR A 121 4.09 -27.44 2.86
N ASP A 122 3.46 -28.24 1.97
CA ASP A 122 4.11 -29.30 1.19
C ASP A 122 4.72 -28.77 -0.13
N GLY A 123 4.58 -27.45 -0.41
CA GLY A 123 5.06 -26.82 -1.63
C GLY A 123 4.15 -27.02 -2.85
N VAL A 124 2.95 -27.57 -2.66
CA VAL A 124 1.99 -27.74 -3.76
C VAL A 124 1.32 -26.40 -4.07
N VAL A 125 1.32 -26.02 -5.34
CA VAL A 125 0.68 -24.80 -5.82
C VAL A 125 -0.85 -24.93 -5.69
N ARG A 126 -1.46 -24.03 -4.93
CA ARG A 126 -2.90 -23.94 -4.72
C ARG A 126 -3.55 -22.77 -5.44
N TYR A 127 -2.75 -21.77 -5.73
CA TYR A 127 -3.19 -20.59 -6.48
C TYR A 127 -2.03 -20.10 -7.34
N ASP A 128 -2.32 -19.74 -8.58
CA ASP A 128 -1.37 -19.14 -9.50
C ASP A 128 -2.15 -18.24 -10.46
N HIS A 129 -1.99 -16.95 -10.31
CA HIS A 129 -2.67 -15.99 -11.16
C HIS A 129 -1.76 -14.81 -11.49
N THR A 130 -1.88 -14.34 -12.75
CA THR A 130 -1.11 -13.21 -13.26
C THR A 130 -2.06 -12.15 -13.81
N ILE A 131 -1.87 -10.91 -13.38
CA ILE A 131 -2.64 -9.75 -13.84
C ILE A 131 -1.72 -8.81 -14.60
N GLU A 132 -2.20 -8.31 -15.75
CA GLU A 132 -1.52 -7.25 -16.48
C GLU A 132 -1.65 -5.91 -15.74
N ALA A 133 -0.51 -5.29 -15.39
CA ALA A 133 -0.46 -4.00 -14.72
C ALA A 133 -0.50 -2.81 -15.70
N LYS A 134 -0.36 -3.06 -16.99
CA LYS A 134 -0.56 -2.06 -18.05
C LYS A 134 -1.91 -2.24 -18.71
N ASN A 135 -2.61 -1.16 -18.90
CA ASN A 135 -3.89 -1.14 -19.62
C ASN A 135 -3.73 -0.35 -20.92
N ARG A 136 -4.04 -0.99 -22.04
CA ARG A 136 -4.14 -0.35 -23.35
C ARG A 136 -5.62 -0.30 -23.71
N ASN A 137 -6.21 0.88 -23.59
CA ASN A 137 -7.59 1.08 -24.05
C ASN A 137 -7.56 1.25 -25.58
N VAL A 138 -7.85 0.15 -26.28
CA VAL A 138 -7.87 0.11 -27.75
C VAL A 138 -9.33 0.05 -28.21
N SER A 139 -9.80 1.11 -28.82
CA SER A 139 -11.14 1.19 -29.41
C SER A 139 -11.14 1.14 -30.94
N ASN A 140 -10.01 1.43 -31.56
CA ASN A 140 -9.85 1.45 -33.02
C ASN A 140 -8.41 1.12 -33.45
N TRP A 141 -8.19 1.02 -34.78
CA TRP A 141 -6.87 0.71 -35.36
C TRP A 141 -5.78 1.75 -35.01
N TYR A 142 -6.16 3.01 -34.93
CA TYR A 142 -5.25 4.10 -34.58
C TYR A 142 -4.77 3.94 -33.12
N ASP A 143 -5.69 3.64 -32.21
CA ASP A 143 -5.35 3.40 -30.81
C ASP A 143 -4.39 2.21 -30.67
N TRP A 144 -4.63 1.15 -31.43
CA TRP A 144 -3.75 -0.02 -31.43
C TRP A 144 -2.31 0.30 -31.84
N THR A 145 -2.15 1.21 -32.81
CA THR A 145 -0.83 1.56 -33.36
C THR A 145 -0.11 2.63 -32.54
N TYR A 146 -0.83 3.65 -32.07
CA TYR A 146 -0.23 4.87 -31.54
C TYR A 146 -0.47 5.11 -30.04
N VAL A 147 -1.51 4.52 -29.44
CA VAL A 147 -1.78 4.74 -28.03
C VAL A 147 -0.86 3.88 -27.17
N LYS A 148 -0.03 4.54 -26.35
CA LYS A 148 0.83 3.86 -25.39
C LYS A 148 -0.01 3.24 -24.30
N ALA A 149 0.40 2.04 -23.85
CA ALA A 149 -0.18 1.43 -22.66
C ALA A 149 -0.01 2.35 -21.46
N ARG A 150 -1.08 2.51 -20.67
CA ARG A 150 -1.07 3.28 -19.43
C ARG A 150 -0.91 2.34 -18.26
N GLN A 151 -0.07 2.75 -17.33
CA GLN A 151 0.10 2.02 -16.07
C GLN A 151 -1.19 2.05 -15.26
N ARG A 152 -1.62 0.91 -14.74
CA ARG A 152 -2.67 0.84 -13.74
C ARG A 152 -2.12 1.38 -12.42
N PRO A 153 -2.81 2.31 -11.75
CA PRO A 153 -2.32 2.86 -10.48
C PRO A 153 -2.35 1.84 -9.35
N ALA A 154 -3.18 0.81 -9.48
CA ALA A 154 -3.35 -0.24 -8.50
C ALA A 154 -3.88 -1.53 -9.13
N VAL A 155 -3.50 -2.66 -8.54
CA VAL A 155 -3.97 -4.02 -8.89
C VAL A 155 -4.28 -4.74 -7.59
N HIS A 156 -5.31 -5.57 -7.58
CA HIS A 156 -5.68 -6.37 -6.42
C HIS A 156 -6.01 -7.81 -6.80
N PHE A 157 -5.79 -8.71 -5.86
CA PHE A 157 -6.19 -10.10 -5.89
C PHE A 157 -7.06 -10.35 -4.67
N THR A 158 -8.24 -10.90 -4.87
CA THR A 158 -9.21 -11.23 -3.82
C THR A 158 -9.57 -12.70 -3.87
N ASN A 159 -10.19 -13.21 -2.82
CA ASN A 159 -10.57 -14.62 -2.69
C ASN A 159 -9.37 -15.57 -2.82
N LEU A 160 -8.22 -15.16 -2.28
CA LEU A 160 -7.06 -16.05 -2.19
C LEU A 160 -7.38 -17.21 -1.21
N PRO A 161 -6.85 -18.42 -1.47
CA PRO A 161 -7.05 -19.53 -0.55
C PRO A 161 -6.32 -19.28 0.77
N MET A 162 -7.05 -19.20 1.87
CA MET A 162 -6.48 -19.13 3.21
C MET A 162 -5.96 -20.52 3.61
N ILE A 163 -4.66 -20.67 3.68
CA ILE A 163 -3.99 -21.93 4.00
C ILE A 163 -2.99 -21.65 5.12
N PHE A 164 -3.09 -22.42 6.19
CA PHE A 164 -2.18 -22.29 7.34
C PHE A 164 -0.72 -22.54 6.90
N ASN A 165 0.20 -21.68 7.32
CA ASN A 165 1.61 -21.72 6.93
C ASN A 165 1.85 -21.74 5.41
N ALA A 166 1.01 -21.10 4.64
CA ALA A 166 1.22 -20.96 3.21
C ALA A 166 2.42 -20.07 2.90
N THR A 167 3.05 -20.37 1.79
CA THR A 167 4.07 -19.51 1.19
C THR A 167 3.46 -18.78 0.00
N MET A 168 3.53 -17.45 0.03
CA MET A 168 3.10 -16.58 -1.07
C MET A 168 4.35 -16.10 -1.82
N GLU A 169 4.43 -16.44 -3.10
CA GLU A 169 5.45 -15.93 -4.01
C GLU A 169 4.84 -14.83 -4.87
N ILE A 170 5.46 -13.67 -4.88
CA ILE A 170 5.03 -12.50 -5.61
C ILE A 170 6.13 -12.12 -6.59
N THR A 171 5.75 -11.94 -7.85
CA THR A 171 6.63 -11.48 -8.91
C THR A 171 6.01 -10.25 -9.56
N ILE A 172 6.70 -9.12 -9.50
CA ILE A 172 6.35 -7.88 -10.20
C ILE A 172 7.36 -7.70 -11.33
N ASP A 173 6.95 -7.84 -12.57
CA ASP A 173 7.82 -7.86 -13.74
C ASP A 173 7.59 -6.63 -14.63
N ASN A 174 8.69 -5.94 -15.00
CA ASN A 174 8.69 -4.82 -15.93
C ASN A 174 9.62 -5.04 -17.14
N ASN A 175 10.00 -6.27 -17.40
CA ASN A 175 10.70 -6.82 -18.58
C ASN A 175 11.86 -5.97 -19.18
N GLN A 176 11.71 -4.67 -19.38
CA GLN A 176 12.71 -3.79 -20.04
C GLN A 176 13.12 -2.56 -19.22
N ALA A 177 12.52 -2.36 -18.06
CA ALA A 177 12.78 -1.22 -17.19
C ALA A 177 12.82 -1.65 -15.73
N ASP A 178 13.16 -0.73 -14.85
CA ASP A 178 13.09 -1.00 -13.41
C ASP A 178 11.64 -1.25 -13.00
N ALA A 179 11.42 -2.36 -12.31
CA ALA A 179 10.15 -2.62 -11.64
C ALA A 179 10.02 -1.74 -10.40
N ARG A 180 8.84 -1.19 -10.20
CA ARG A 180 8.56 -0.29 -9.08
C ARG A 180 7.19 -0.57 -8.47
N CYS A 181 7.13 -0.57 -7.14
CA CYS A 181 5.87 -0.60 -6.41
C CYS A 181 6.00 0.23 -5.13
N THR A 182 4.98 1.06 -4.86
CA THR A 182 5.02 1.98 -3.72
C THR A 182 4.56 1.30 -2.44
N HIS A 183 3.49 0.51 -2.51
CA HIS A 183 2.94 -0.15 -1.32
C HIS A 183 2.22 -1.44 -1.70
N MET A 184 2.38 -2.43 -0.86
CA MET A 184 1.67 -3.69 -0.92
C MET A 184 0.87 -3.86 0.38
N ALA A 185 -0.45 -3.91 0.22
CA ALA A 185 -1.37 -4.14 1.33
C ALA A 185 -1.95 -5.55 1.21
N PHE A 186 -2.04 -6.27 2.30
CA PHE A 186 -2.60 -7.60 2.37
C PHE A 186 -3.24 -7.83 3.72
N GLY A 187 -4.25 -8.69 3.75
CA GLY A 187 -5.00 -9.00 4.95
C GLY A 187 -6.17 -9.93 4.67
N THR A 188 -6.93 -10.16 5.70
CA THR A 188 -8.21 -10.86 5.61
C THR A 188 -9.31 -9.85 5.33
N SER A 189 -10.01 -10.05 4.22
CA SER A 189 -11.08 -9.14 3.81
C SER A 189 -12.34 -9.32 4.64
N MET A 190 -12.98 -8.21 4.96
CA MET A 190 -14.28 -8.15 5.60
C MET A 190 -15.28 -7.56 4.60
N ASP A 191 -16.43 -8.21 4.45
CA ASP A 191 -17.46 -7.75 3.53
C ASP A 191 -18.39 -6.74 4.20
N LEU A 192 -18.28 -5.49 3.80
CA LEU A 192 -19.11 -4.37 4.28
C LEU A 192 -20.49 -4.30 3.62
N GLY A 193 -20.73 -5.07 2.57
CA GLY A 193 -21.97 -5.08 1.81
C GLY A 193 -21.81 -4.75 0.34
N ILE A 194 -22.91 -4.53 -0.33
CA ILE A 194 -22.95 -4.31 -1.78
C ILE A 194 -22.77 -2.83 -2.09
N THR A 195 -21.75 -2.48 -2.86
CA THR A 195 -21.55 -1.12 -3.37
C THR A 195 -22.67 -0.77 -4.35
N LEU A 196 -23.35 0.34 -4.13
CA LEU A 196 -24.39 0.84 -5.01
C LEU A 196 -23.79 1.55 -6.22
N ILE A 197 -24.48 1.45 -7.35
CA ILE A 197 -24.18 2.20 -8.57
C ILE A 197 -24.97 3.51 -8.60
N ASP A 198 -26.11 3.53 -7.93
CA ASP A 198 -26.96 4.70 -7.73
C ASP A 198 -27.35 4.82 -6.25
N PRO A 199 -26.86 5.83 -5.53
CA PRO A 199 -25.89 6.85 -5.97
C PRO A 199 -24.49 6.29 -6.27
N SER A 200 -23.85 6.79 -7.33
CA SER A 200 -22.58 6.27 -7.80
C SER A 200 -21.43 6.59 -6.84
N PRO A 201 -20.45 5.69 -6.68
CA PRO A 201 -19.20 6.00 -5.98
C PRO A 201 -18.48 7.17 -6.67
N THR A 202 -17.90 8.04 -5.88
CA THR A 202 -17.15 9.20 -6.39
C THR A 202 -15.70 9.13 -6.00
N ILE A 203 -14.82 9.58 -6.90
CA ILE A 203 -13.39 9.66 -6.70
C ILE A 203 -13.01 11.14 -6.79
N GLY A 204 -12.30 11.61 -5.81
CA GLY A 204 -11.80 12.96 -5.76
C GLY A 204 -10.35 13.01 -5.29
N THR A 205 -9.78 14.19 -5.41
CA THR A 205 -8.45 14.49 -4.90
C THR A 205 -8.60 15.70 -3.97
N ARG A 206 -8.04 15.59 -2.77
CA ARG A 206 -7.99 16.70 -1.84
C ARG A 206 -6.57 17.22 -1.72
N ASN A 207 -6.39 18.51 -1.98
CA ASN A 207 -5.11 19.18 -1.84
C ASN A 207 -5.11 19.99 -0.55
N ILE A 208 -4.14 19.71 0.32
CA ILE A 208 -3.85 20.56 1.47
C ILE A 208 -2.64 21.40 1.09
N ILE A 209 -2.86 22.70 0.93
CA ILE A 209 -1.80 23.66 0.61
C ILE A 209 -1.55 24.48 1.88
N PRO A 210 -0.47 24.21 2.63
CA PRO A 210 -0.09 25.04 3.76
C PRO A 210 0.25 26.44 3.25
N LYS A 211 -0.39 27.47 3.80
CA LYS A 211 -0.15 28.87 3.49
C LYS A 211 0.45 29.55 4.70
N THR A 212 1.67 30.02 4.60
CA THR A 212 2.33 30.81 5.63
C THR A 212 2.35 32.28 5.20
N LYS A 213 1.82 33.19 6.04
CA LYS A 213 1.95 34.62 5.80
C LYS A 213 3.31 35.08 6.31
N GLU A 214 4.09 35.69 5.44
CA GLU A 214 5.34 36.36 5.81
C GLU A 214 5.09 37.76 6.39
N ALA A 215 6.08 38.30 7.08
CA ALA A 215 5.94 39.59 7.75
C ALA A 215 5.72 40.80 6.81
N ASP A 216 6.07 40.63 5.53
CA ASP A 216 5.85 41.59 4.45
C ASP A 216 4.44 41.54 3.84
N GLY A 217 3.58 40.63 4.33
CA GLY A 217 2.22 40.39 3.82
C GLY A 217 2.14 39.43 2.63
N SER A 218 3.27 38.95 2.14
CA SER A 218 3.30 37.92 1.11
C SER A 218 2.82 36.56 1.64
N VAL A 219 2.26 35.74 0.76
CA VAL A 219 1.81 34.37 1.09
C VAL A 219 2.75 33.40 0.44
N LYS A 220 3.56 32.73 1.26
CA LYS A 220 4.36 31.60 0.82
C LYS A 220 3.50 30.32 0.85
N THR A 221 3.48 29.60 -0.26
CA THR A 221 2.85 28.29 -0.36
C THR A 221 3.92 27.23 -0.32
N ASP A 222 3.86 26.33 0.65
CA ASP A 222 4.69 25.14 0.71
C ASP A 222 4.13 24.03 -0.21
N ASN A 223 4.89 22.96 -0.38
CA ASN A 223 4.47 21.83 -1.21
C ASN A 223 3.09 21.32 -0.75
N SER A 224 2.16 21.21 -1.70
CA SER A 224 0.84 20.69 -1.41
C SER A 224 0.90 19.18 -1.13
N LEU A 225 0.26 18.76 -0.04
CA LEU A 225 -0.05 17.38 0.20
C LEU A 225 -1.35 17.04 -0.52
N THR A 226 -1.28 16.05 -1.38
CA THR A 226 -2.42 15.59 -2.17
C THR A 226 -2.78 14.18 -1.77
N TYR A 227 -4.01 13.94 -1.35
CA TYR A 227 -4.48 12.59 -1.07
C TYR A 227 -5.77 12.27 -1.81
N LYS A 228 -5.94 10.99 -2.07
CA LYS A 228 -7.09 10.44 -2.75
C LYS A 228 -8.28 10.37 -1.80
N ARG A 229 -9.43 10.81 -2.26
CA ARG A 229 -10.71 10.68 -1.55
C ARG A 229 -11.65 9.81 -2.37
N ILE A 230 -12.25 8.82 -1.74
CA ILE A 230 -13.31 8.00 -2.31
C ILE A 230 -14.53 8.12 -1.43
N THR A 231 -15.69 8.34 -2.03
CA THR A 231 -16.96 8.25 -1.33
C THR A 231 -17.76 7.11 -1.99
N ALA A 232 -18.18 6.16 -1.20
CA ALA A 232 -18.97 5.02 -1.66
C ALA A 232 -20.26 4.89 -0.86
N TYR A 233 -21.31 4.39 -1.51
CA TYR A 233 -22.57 4.05 -0.88
C TYR A 233 -22.71 2.54 -0.86
N VAL A 234 -22.93 2.00 0.32
CA VAL A 234 -22.96 0.55 0.56
C VAL A 234 -24.31 0.16 1.14
N MET A 235 -24.88 -0.89 0.60
CA MET A 235 -26.12 -1.49 1.07
C MET A 235 -25.81 -2.77 1.85
N VAL A 236 -26.33 -2.85 3.05
CA VAL A 236 -26.22 -4.01 3.93
C VAL A 236 -27.62 -4.48 4.36
N GLU A 237 -27.80 -5.79 4.51
CA GLU A 237 -29.02 -6.34 5.11
C GLU A 237 -29.04 -6.04 6.61
N ASN A 238 -30.22 -5.67 7.14
CA ASN A 238 -30.33 -5.24 8.54
C ASN A 238 -29.83 -6.26 9.56
N LYS A 239 -29.92 -7.56 9.26
CA LYS A 239 -29.39 -8.63 10.12
C LYS A 239 -27.86 -8.63 10.27
N ARG A 240 -27.14 -7.93 9.36
CA ARG A 240 -25.67 -7.83 9.36
C ARG A 240 -25.16 -6.47 9.82
N VAL A 241 -26.06 -5.54 10.17
CA VAL A 241 -25.68 -4.17 10.54
C VAL A 241 -24.75 -4.15 11.75
N ASP A 242 -25.09 -4.92 12.78
CA ASP A 242 -24.31 -4.99 14.01
C ASP A 242 -22.92 -5.60 13.74
N ASP A 243 -22.87 -6.67 12.95
CA ASP A 243 -21.57 -7.31 12.55
C ASP A 243 -20.68 -6.33 11.77
N VAL A 244 -21.26 -5.58 10.83
CA VAL A 244 -20.52 -4.58 10.04
C VAL A 244 -20.07 -3.42 10.92
N TYR A 245 -20.93 -2.96 11.84
CA TYR A 245 -20.58 -1.88 12.77
C TYR A 245 -19.40 -2.28 13.67
N GLU A 246 -19.45 -3.46 14.30
CA GLU A 246 -18.38 -3.97 15.16
C GLU A 246 -17.06 -4.14 14.39
N GLN A 247 -17.11 -4.68 13.16
CA GLN A 247 -15.92 -4.84 12.32
C GLN A 247 -15.26 -3.50 11.98
N VAL A 248 -16.07 -2.48 11.64
CA VAL A 248 -15.55 -1.16 11.29
C VAL A 248 -15.05 -0.41 12.52
N ASP A 249 -15.75 -0.53 13.66
CA ASP A 249 -15.34 0.15 14.91
C ASP A 249 -13.96 -0.29 15.40
N VAL A 250 -13.65 -1.59 15.29
CA VAL A 250 -12.32 -2.14 15.62
C VAL A 250 -11.21 -1.55 14.72
N LEU A 251 -11.54 -1.17 13.49
CA LEU A 251 -10.58 -0.63 12.52
C LEU A 251 -10.42 0.90 12.60
N ASN A 252 -11.10 1.54 13.53
CA ASN A 252 -11.04 2.98 13.69
C ASN A 252 -9.60 3.46 13.99
N GLY A 253 -9.10 4.40 13.17
CA GLY A 253 -7.74 4.90 13.27
C GLY A 253 -6.64 3.97 12.74
N THR A 254 -7.01 2.81 12.19
CA THR A 254 -6.07 1.87 11.56
C THR A 254 -6.13 2.01 10.03
N PRO A 255 -4.98 2.14 9.34
CA PRO A 255 -4.99 2.19 7.88
C PRO A 255 -5.37 0.82 7.31
N CYS A 256 -6.35 0.82 6.41
CA CYS A 256 -6.90 -0.38 5.80
C CYS A 256 -6.89 -0.28 4.27
N LEU A 257 -6.91 -1.43 3.63
CA LEU A 257 -7.18 -1.53 2.20
C LEU A 257 -8.68 -1.50 1.96
N PHE A 258 -9.15 -0.59 1.11
CA PHE A 258 -10.53 -0.48 0.68
C PHE A 258 -10.66 -0.86 -0.79
N ILE A 259 -11.48 -1.85 -1.08
CA ILE A 259 -11.80 -2.32 -2.43
C ILE A 259 -13.28 -2.05 -2.68
N VAL A 260 -13.57 -0.95 -3.36
CA VAL A 260 -14.94 -0.53 -3.68
C VAL A 260 -15.48 -1.27 -4.90
N ASP A 261 -14.62 -1.57 -5.87
CA ASP A 261 -14.93 -2.38 -7.04
C ASP A 261 -14.06 -3.66 -7.04
N GLU A 262 -14.70 -4.79 -6.79
CA GLU A 262 -14.03 -6.09 -6.64
C GLU A 262 -13.65 -6.75 -7.97
N ARG A 263 -14.08 -6.18 -9.09
CA ARG A 263 -13.79 -6.74 -10.42
C ARG A 263 -12.32 -6.56 -10.78
N GLU A 264 -11.65 -7.60 -11.25
CA GLU A 264 -10.25 -7.57 -11.70
C GLU A 264 -10.01 -6.49 -12.77
N LYS A 265 -10.93 -6.34 -13.71
CA LYS A 265 -10.91 -5.30 -14.75
C LYS A 265 -11.77 -4.09 -14.40
N GLY A 266 -12.07 -3.91 -13.12
CA GLY A 266 -12.82 -2.76 -12.61
C GLY A 266 -12.00 -1.48 -12.57
N PHE A 267 -12.55 -0.49 -11.89
CA PHE A 267 -11.90 0.80 -11.73
C PHE A 267 -10.79 0.74 -10.69
N ALA A 268 -9.53 0.59 -11.11
CA ALA A 268 -8.36 0.62 -10.22
C ALA A 268 -8.29 1.90 -9.36
N SER A 269 -8.95 2.97 -9.79
CA SER A 269 -9.09 4.20 -9.02
C SER A 269 -10.06 4.09 -7.83
N LEU A 270 -10.90 3.05 -7.77
CA LEU A 270 -11.78 2.74 -6.63
C LEU A 270 -11.11 1.85 -5.56
N LEU A 271 -9.81 1.62 -5.69
CA LEU A 271 -8.99 0.95 -4.68
C LEU A 271 -8.17 2.01 -3.94
N ALA A 272 -8.17 1.97 -2.63
CA ALA A 272 -7.38 2.87 -1.78
C ALA A 272 -6.85 2.16 -0.54
N PHE A 273 -5.67 2.56 -0.11
CA PHE A 273 -5.14 2.26 1.22
C PHE A 273 -5.17 3.54 2.04
N GLY A 274 -5.82 3.51 3.19
CA GLY A 274 -6.01 4.70 3.99
C GLY A 274 -6.94 4.50 5.18
N PHE A 275 -7.57 5.58 5.58
CA PHE A 275 -8.49 5.60 6.71
C PHE A 275 -9.90 5.91 6.20
N PHE A 276 -10.90 5.37 6.86
CA PHE A 276 -12.25 5.90 6.72
C PHE A 276 -12.40 7.10 7.67
N LYS A 277 -13.25 8.02 7.27
CA LYS A 277 -13.64 9.16 8.08
C LYS A 277 -14.90 8.81 8.88
N ASP A 278 -15.90 9.57 8.84
CA ASP A 278 -17.14 9.34 9.57
C ASP A 278 -17.86 8.08 9.05
N PHE A 279 -18.42 7.29 9.94
CA PHE A 279 -19.15 6.06 9.65
C PHE A 279 -20.46 6.00 10.42
N ASP A 280 -21.58 6.21 9.71
CA ASP A 280 -22.93 6.16 10.26
C ASP A 280 -23.79 5.21 9.43
N ILE A 281 -24.47 4.27 10.06
CA ILE A 281 -25.41 3.35 9.40
C ILE A 281 -26.84 3.75 9.75
N PRO A 282 -27.59 4.38 8.86
CA PRO A 282 -29.02 4.60 9.04
C PRO A 282 -29.77 3.26 8.99
N ILE A 283 -30.51 2.92 10.04
CA ILE A 283 -31.23 1.66 10.12
C ILE A 283 -32.54 1.76 9.33
N GLY A 284 -32.61 1.06 8.20
CA GLY A 284 -33.80 0.93 7.37
C GLY A 284 -34.72 -0.20 7.82
N TYR A 285 -35.78 -0.48 7.06
CA TYR A 285 -36.72 -1.55 7.41
C TYR A 285 -36.19 -2.96 7.13
N GLN A 286 -35.62 -3.20 5.97
CA GLN A 286 -35.04 -4.49 5.57
C GLN A 286 -33.56 -4.39 5.17
N LYS A 287 -33.20 -3.26 4.61
CA LYS A 287 -31.85 -2.94 4.14
C LYS A 287 -31.47 -1.56 4.63
N SER A 288 -30.24 -1.42 5.00
CA SER A 288 -29.63 -0.16 5.40
C SER A 288 -28.66 0.28 4.34
N VAL A 289 -28.68 1.55 3.98
CA VAL A 289 -27.74 2.15 3.04
C VAL A 289 -26.96 3.23 3.78
N TYR A 290 -25.67 3.12 3.74
CA TYR A 290 -24.77 4.07 4.39
C TYR A 290 -23.72 4.59 3.42
N GLN A 291 -23.19 5.74 3.77
CA GLN A 291 -22.09 6.37 3.06
C GLN A 291 -20.78 6.14 3.82
N ILE A 292 -19.73 5.76 3.13
CA ILE A 292 -18.39 5.72 3.67
C ILE A 292 -17.48 6.66 2.88
N GLU A 293 -16.76 7.50 3.58
CA GLU A 293 -15.74 8.39 3.02
C GLU A 293 -14.34 7.85 3.38
N ILE A 294 -13.53 7.59 2.38
CA ILE A 294 -12.19 7.01 2.50
C ILE A 294 -11.18 8.07 2.11
N GLU A 295 -10.22 8.31 2.98
CA GLU A 295 -9.06 9.16 2.73
C GLU A 295 -7.81 8.30 2.58
N GLY A 296 -7.24 8.30 1.37
CA GLY A 296 -6.03 7.53 1.08
C GLY A 296 -4.80 8.13 1.77
N VAL A 297 -3.89 7.29 2.22
CA VAL A 297 -2.57 7.74 2.70
C VAL A 297 -1.77 8.27 1.50
N ALA A 298 -1.21 9.46 1.61
CA ALA A 298 -0.45 10.16 0.57
C ALA A 298 0.94 9.56 0.37
#